data_1b043a3c0211ebced29c0923ebced0ae
#
_entry.id   1b043a3c0211ebced29c0923ebced0ae
#
_cell.length_a   1.000
_cell.length_b   1.000
_cell.length_c   1.000
_cell.angle_alpha   90.00
_cell.angle_beta   90.00
_cell.angle_gamma   90.00
#
_symmetry.space_group_name_H-M   'P 1'
#
loop_
_entity.id
_entity.type
_entity.pdbx_description
1 polymer ?
#
loop_
_entity_poly.entity_id
_entity_poly.type
_entity_poly.pdbx_seq_one_letter_code
_entity_poly.pdbx_strand_id
1 'polypeptide(L)'
;NKIIKVDNSITFLNRFAKLKRENCSAKILAITGSTGKTSLKNILNILLQKYGNTCSSPRSFNNHYGVPVSLSNLNLDHKFGVFEVGMSKAGEINQLSKMIKPNLAIITNIAEAHIENFKNIKGIAKAKSEIINNIQNDGTIVLNRDDKFFNYLNAKARLKNIKVITFG
;
A
#
# COMPACT_ATOMS: atom_id res chain seq x y z
N ASN A 1 -9.28 28.51 -16.84
CA ASN A 1 -9.38 27.38 -15.89
C ASN A 1 -10.63 26.58 -16.23
N LYS A 2 -10.47 25.26 -16.48
CA LYS A 2 -11.60 24.36 -16.65
C LYS A 2 -12.03 23.89 -15.26
N ILE A 3 -13.30 24.11 -14.91
CA ILE A 3 -13.90 23.69 -13.63
C ILE A 3 -14.78 22.48 -13.94
N ILE A 4 -14.62 21.42 -13.16
CA ILE A 4 -15.50 20.24 -13.19
C ILE A 4 -16.38 20.31 -11.95
N LYS A 5 -17.69 20.49 -12.15
CA LYS A 5 -18.67 20.43 -11.06
C LYS A 5 -19.03 18.99 -10.78
N VAL A 6 -19.00 18.57 -9.51
CA VAL A 6 -19.32 17.21 -9.06
C VAL A 6 -20.21 17.27 -7.83
N ASP A 7 -21.06 16.27 -7.63
CA ASP A 7 -21.94 16.20 -6.45
C ASP A 7 -21.18 15.91 -5.16
N ASN A 8 -20.12 15.10 -5.27
CA ASN A 8 -19.27 14.74 -4.13
C ASN A 8 -17.82 14.58 -4.56
N SER A 9 -16.95 15.48 -4.06
CA SER A 9 -15.54 15.53 -4.42
C SER A 9 -14.75 14.30 -4.02
N ILE A 10 -15.09 13.65 -2.90
CA ILE A 10 -14.41 12.41 -2.45
C ILE A 10 -14.75 11.23 -3.34
N THR A 11 -16.03 11.10 -3.70
CA THR A 11 -16.48 10.06 -4.63
C THR A 11 -15.83 10.26 -6.00
N PHE A 12 -15.76 11.48 -6.48
CA PHE A 12 -15.08 11.81 -7.74
C PHE A 12 -13.59 11.46 -7.66
N LEU A 13 -12.89 11.90 -6.60
CA LEU A 13 -11.48 11.60 -6.40
C LEU A 13 -11.19 10.10 -6.39
N ASN A 14 -12.00 9.32 -5.69
CA ASN A 14 -11.85 7.86 -5.64
C ASN A 14 -12.06 7.21 -7.01
N ARG A 15 -13.05 7.65 -7.78
CA ARG A 15 -13.29 7.16 -9.15
C ARG A 15 -12.16 7.55 -10.08
N PHE A 16 -11.67 8.78 -10.00
CA PHE A 16 -10.56 9.28 -10.79
C PHE A 16 -9.26 8.51 -10.48
N ALA A 17 -8.93 8.32 -9.20
CA ALA A 17 -7.78 7.54 -8.74
C ALA A 17 -7.84 6.09 -9.26
N LYS A 18 -9.01 5.46 -9.20
CA LYS A 18 -9.23 4.12 -9.72
C LYS A 18 -9.00 4.06 -11.24
N LEU A 19 -9.55 5.01 -11.98
CA LEU A 19 -9.37 5.11 -13.43
C LEU A 19 -7.89 5.28 -13.79
N LYS A 20 -7.17 6.16 -13.10
CA LYS A 20 -5.73 6.37 -13.28
C LYS A 20 -4.95 5.08 -13.02
N ARG A 21 -5.29 4.35 -11.95
CA ARG A 21 -4.65 3.07 -11.61
C ARG A 21 -4.93 1.98 -12.65
N GLU A 22 -6.15 1.88 -13.15
CA GLU A 22 -6.57 0.86 -14.13
C GLU A 22 -5.93 1.08 -15.51
N ASN A 23 -5.71 2.33 -15.89
CA ASN A 23 -5.07 2.68 -17.17
C ASN A 23 -3.54 2.73 -17.10
N CYS A 24 -2.92 2.49 -15.94
CA CYS A 24 -1.48 2.55 -15.78
C CYS A 24 -0.89 1.13 -15.68
N SER A 25 0.07 0.82 -16.56
CA SER A 25 0.80 -0.46 -16.59
C SER A 25 1.96 -0.55 -15.60
N ALA A 26 2.23 0.52 -14.84
CA ALA A 26 3.31 0.58 -13.87
C ALA A 26 3.29 -0.61 -12.90
N LYS A 27 4.49 -1.08 -12.51
CA LYS A 27 4.65 -2.03 -11.39
C LYS A 27 4.44 -1.28 -10.08
N ILE A 28 3.43 -1.67 -9.33
CA ILE A 28 2.98 -0.98 -8.12
C ILE A 28 3.48 -1.68 -6.87
N LEU A 29 4.11 -0.91 -6.00
CA LEU A 29 4.57 -1.30 -4.68
C LEU A 29 3.68 -0.63 -3.62
N ALA A 30 3.21 -1.39 -2.64
CA ALA A 30 2.46 -0.88 -1.49
C ALA A 30 3.19 -1.21 -0.19
N ILE A 31 3.36 -0.23 0.68
CA ILE A 31 4.13 -0.35 1.91
C ILE A 31 3.22 -0.08 3.11
N THR A 32 3.14 -1.05 4.01
CA THR A 32 2.54 -0.85 5.34
C THR A 32 3.49 -1.30 6.44
N GLY A 33 3.10 -1.06 7.68
CA GLY A 33 3.87 -1.41 8.88
C GLY A 33 3.62 -0.42 10.00
N SER A 34 4.10 -0.71 11.17
CA SER A 34 3.98 0.20 12.32
C SER A 34 4.91 1.39 12.18
N THR A 35 6.17 1.15 11.77
CA THR A 35 7.20 2.17 11.57
C THR A 35 7.94 1.96 10.25
N GLY A 36 8.71 2.96 9.80
CA GLY A 36 9.60 2.84 8.64
C GLY A 36 8.94 2.96 7.27
N LYS A 37 7.63 3.07 7.16
CA LYS A 37 6.89 3.16 5.87
C LYS A 37 7.39 4.29 4.98
N THR A 38 7.39 5.51 5.49
CA THR A 38 7.76 6.72 4.73
C THR A 38 9.23 6.71 4.34
N SER A 39 10.12 6.27 5.23
CA SER A 39 11.55 6.15 4.95
C SER A 39 11.80 5.16 3.81
N LEU A 40 11.21 3.96 3.92
CA LEU A 40 11.33 2.94 2.89
C LEU A 40 10.74 3.39 1.55
N LYS A 41 9.57 4.03 1.55
CA LYS A 41 8.96 4.62 0.36
C LYS A 41 9.91 5.61 -0.32
N ASN A 42 10.54 6.50 0.45
CA ASN A 42 11.45 7.50 -0.10
C ASN A 42 12.70 6.85 -0.71
N ILE A 43 13.30 5.87 -0.04
CA ILE A 43 14.46 5.12 -0.55
C ILE A 43 14.09 4.39 -1.84
N LEU A 44 12.98 3.66 -1.86
CA LEU A 44 12.52 2.94 -3.05
C LEU A 44 12.21 3.89 -4.21
N ASN A 45 11.61 5.05 -3.94
CA ASN A 45 11.37 6.06 -4.96
C ASN A 45 12.68 6.51 -5.63
N ILE A 46 13.70 6.85 -4.83
CA ILE A 46 15.01 7.28 -5.34
C ILE A 46 15.68 6.16 -6.15
N LEU A 47 15.64 4.93 -5.67
CA LEU A 47 16.26 3.79 -6.33
C LEU A 47 15.55 3.45 -7.66
N LEU A 48 14.23 3.41 -7.66
CA LEU A 48 13.44 3.04 -8.84
C LEU A 48 13.47 4.10 -9.94
N GLN A 49 13.66 5.38 -9.59
CA GLN A 49 13.85 6.45 -10.58
C GLN A 49 15.06 6.20 -11.48
N LYS A 50 16.07 5.44 -11.04
CA LYS A 50 17.19 5.04 -11.88
C LYS A 50 16.81 4.05 -13.00
N TYR A 51 15.66 3.39 -12.86
CA TYR A 51 15.18 2.36 -13.80
C TYR A 51 13.96 2.83 -14.60
N GLY A 52 13.37 3.97 -14.24
CA GLY A 52 12.26 4.56 -14.98
C GLY A 52 11.42 5.53 -14.16
N ASN A 53 10.54 6.24 -14.86
CA ASN A 53 9.64 7.19 -14.22
C ASN A 53 8.86 6.52 -13.09
N THR A 54 8.94 7.11 -11.89
CA THR A 54 8.36 6.56 -10.67
C THR A 54 7.41 7.57 -10.04
N CYS A 55 6.17 7.15 -9.81
CA CYS A 55 5.19 7.89 -9.03
C CYS A 55 5.25 7.42 -7.56
N SER A 56 5.23 8.31 -6.60
CA SER A 56 5.17 7.93 -5.19
C SER A 56 4.20 8.79 -4.39
N SER A 57 3.69 8.25 -3.28
CA SER A 57 2.87 9.04 -2.34
C SER A 57 3.62 10.29 -1.89
N PRO A 58 3.04 11.49 -2.05
CA PRO A 58 3.60 12.70 -1.45
C PRO A 58 3.62 12.58 0.08
N ARG A 59 4.70 12.98 0.73
CA ARG A 59 4.81 12.93 2.20
C ARG A 59 4.31 11.58 2.75
N SER A 60 3.46 11.60 3.80
CA SER A 60 2.83 10.42 4.40
C SER A 60 1.35 10.29 3.99
N PHE A 61 1.03 10.55 2.72
CA PHE A 61 -0.34 10.43 2.19
C PHE A 61 -0.75 8.95 2.10
N ASN A 62 -1.19 8.37 3.22
CA ASN A 62 -1.38 6.93 3.41
C ASN A 62 -2.80 6.53 3.87
N ASN A 63 -3.72 7.49 4.00
CA ASN A 63 -5.10 7.28 4.44
C ASN A 63 -6.11 7.36 3.28
N HIS A 64 -7.42 7.34 3.61
CA HIS A 64 -8.53 7.35 2.66
C HIS A 64 -8.64 8.62 1.77
N TYR A 65 -7.92 9.69 2.11
CA TYR A 65 -7.74 10.86 1.23
C TYR A 65 -6.39 10.81 0.50
N GLY A 66 -5.33 10.46 1.23
CA GLY A 66 -3.97 10.50 0.73
C GLY A 66 -3.69 9.48 -0.36
N VAL A 67 -4.20 8.26 -0.24
CA VAL A 67 -4.01 7.21 -1.24
C VAL A 67 -4.69 7.57 -2.57
N PRO A 68 -5.98 7.99 -2.61
CA PRO A 68 -6.58 8.46 -3.86
C PRO A 68 -5.85 9.63 -4.51
N VAL A 69 -5.44 10.63 -3.72
CA VAL A 69 -4.63 11.76 -4.23
C VAL A 69 -3.32 11.25 -4.84
N SER A 70 -2.63 10.33 -4.17
CA SER A 70 -1.38 9.75 -4.67
C SER A 70 -1.58 8.99 -5.99
N LEU A 71 -2.61 8.16 -6.06
CA LEU A 71 -2.95 7.41 -7.28
C LEU A 71 -3.39 8.30 -8.44
N SER A 72 -4.00 9.45 -8.16
CA SER A 72 -4.41 10.44 -9.18
C SER A 72 -3.22 11.03 -9.93
N ASN A 73 -2.01 10.95 -9.38
CA ASN A 73 -0.77 11.38 -10.02
C ASN A 73 -0.15 10.32 -10.94
N LEU A 74 -0.68 9.09 -10.99
CA LEU A 74 -0.22 8.10 -11.93
C LEU A 74 -0.46 8.56 -13.38
N ASN A 75 0.55 8.37 -14.24
CA ASN A 75 0.50 8.65 -15.66
C ASN A 75 0.91 7.43 -16.47
N LEU A 76 0.64 7.43 -17.76
CA LEU A 76 0.92 6.31 -18.65
C LEU A 76 2.42 6.03 -18.84
N ASP A 77 3.25 7.04 -18.63
CA ASP A 77 4.72 6.96 -18.75
C ASP A 77 5.42 6.43 -17.47
N HIS A 78 4.69 6.31 -16.37
CA HIS A 78 5.26 5.74 -15.16
C HIS A 78 5.52 4.24 -15.32
N LYS A 79 6.75 3.82 -15.01
CA LYS A 79 7.15 2.39 -14.93
C LYS A 79 6.89 1.81 -13.54
N PHE A 80 6.96 2.65 -12.51
CA PHE A 80 6.79 2.24 -11.12
C PHE A 80 5.86 3.17 -10.37
N GLY A 81 5.18 2.60 -9.36
CA GLY A 81 4.44 3.36 -8.36
C GLY A 81 4.75 2.86 -6.95
N VAL A 82 5.04 3.76 -6.01
CA VAL A 82 5.36 3.40 -4.61
C VAL A 82 4.40 4.11 -3.68
N PHE A 83 3.49 3.37 -3.08
CA PHE A 83 2.41 3.91 -2.27
C PHE A 83 2.49 3.44 -0.81
N GLU A 84 2.38 4.40 0.10
CA GLU A 84 2.28 4.12 1.53
C GLU A 84 0.82 3.86 1.91
N VAL A 85 0.58 2.86 2.78
CA VAL A 85 -0.74 2.47 3.26
C VAL A 85 -0.73 2.47 4.78
N GLY A 86 -1.48 3.39 5.37
CA GLY A 86 -1.70 3.51 6.81
C GLY A 86 -3.07 2.98 7.22
N MET A 87 -3.29 2.91 8.52
CA MET A 87 -4.57 2.58 9.11
C MET A 87 -4.72 3.19 10.50
N SER A 88 -5.94 3.49 10.88
CA SER A 88 -6.39 3.75 12.25
C SER A 88 -7.39 2.68 12.71
N LYS A 89 -8.05 1.97 11.79
CA LYS A 89 -9.06 0.94 12.07
C LYS A 89 -8.85 -0.29 11.18
N ALA A 90 -9.38 -1.43 11.63
CA ALA A 90 -9.47 -2.63 10.80
C ALA A 90 -10.33 -2.37 9.55
N GLY A 91 -9.97 -2.99 8.43
CA GLY A 91 -10.65 -2.83 7.14
C GLY A 91 -10.09 -1.71 6.26
N GLU A 92 -9.41 -0.71 6.83
CA GLU A 92 -8.89 0.43 6.05
C GLU A 92 -7.80 0.00 5.07
N ILE A 93 -6.85 -0.84 5.50
CA ILE A 93 -5.80 -1.36 4.60
C ILE A 93 -6.41 -2.18 3.47
N ASN A 94 -7.45 -2.97 3.76
CA ASN A 94 -8.13 -3.73 2.72
C ASN A 94 -8.75 -2.82 1.65
N GLN A 95 -9.42 -1.75 2.06
CA GLN A 95 -10.03 -0.79 1.14
C GLN A 95 -8.98 -0.07 0.29
N LEU A 96 -7.92 0.43 0.94
CA LEU A 96 -6.86 1.16 0.27
C LEU A 96 -6.04 0.26 -0.68
N SER A 97 -5.66 -0.93 -0.23
CA SER A 97 -4.91 -1.88 -1.07
C SER A 97 -5.75 -2.41 -2.24
N LYS A 98 -7.08 -2.52 -2.09
CA LYS A 98 -8.01 -2.85 -3.20
C LYS A 98 -8.00 -1.79 -4.30
N MET A 99 -7.82 -0.52 -3.93
CA MET A 99 -7.67 0.57 -4.90
C MET A 99 -6.29 0.56 -5.56
N ILE A 100 -5.24 0.30 -4.78
CA ILE A 100 -3.84 0.29 -5.23
C ILE A 100 -3.56 -0.91 -6.13
N LYS A 101 -4.10 -2.10 -5.84
CA LYS A 101 -3.84 -3.37 -6.54
C LYS A 101 -2.34 -3.60 -6.74
N PRO A 102 -1.56 -3.82 -5.65
CA PRO A 102 -0.10 -3.88 -5.73
C PRO A 102 0.40 -5.16 -6.40
N ASN A 103 1.49 -5.05 -7.16
CA ASN A 103 2.26 -6.20 -7.64
C ASN A 103 3.21 -6.71 -6.54
N LEU A 104 3.69 -5.80 -5.69
CA LEU A 104 4.53 -6.11 -4.56
C LEU A 104 4.04 -5.36 -3.32
N ALA A 105 3.85 -6.07 -2.21
CA ALA A 105 3.55 -5.48 -0.92
C ALA A 105 4.72 -5.66 0.04
N ILE A 106 4.89 -4.72 0.97
CA ILE A 106 5.91 -4.80 2.02
C ILE A 106 5.24 -4.52 3.36
N ILE A 107 5.46 -5.39 4.34
CA ILE A 107 5.14 -5.13 5.74
C ILE A 107 6.46 -4.95 6.48
N THR A 108 6.75 -3.72 6.91
CA THR A 108 8.04 -3.41 7.55
C THR A 108 8.17 -4.07 8.90
N ASN A 109 7.18 -3.88 9.77
CA ASN A 109 7.10 -4.50 11.09
C ASN A 109 5.70 -4.40 11.68
N ILE A 110 5.46 -5.17 12.74
CA ILE A 110 4.25 -5.12 13.58
C ILE A 110 4.66 -4.69 14.99
N ALA A 111 4.26 -3.51 15.40
CA ALA A 111 4.49 -2.96 16.75
C ALA A 111 3.23 -2.24 17.25
N GLU A 112 3.24 -1.80 18.50
CA GLU A 112 2.12 -1.13 19.18
C GLU A 112 1.88 0.31 18.68
N ALA A 113 1.57 0.44 17.38
CA ALA A 113 1.15 1.70 16.78
C ALA A 113 -0.37 1.75 16.67
N HIS A 114 -0.99 2.85 17.14
CA HIS A 114 -2.45 3.03 17.17
C HIS A 114 -3.19 1.98 18.02
N ILE A 115 -2.53 1.50 19.10
CA ILE A 115 -3.05 0.42 19.94
C ILE A 115 -4.36 0.80 20.63
N GLU A 116 -4.61 2.10 20.83
CA GLU A 116 -5.85 2.65 21.36
C GLU A 116 -7.09 2.28 20.52
N ASN A 117 -6.88 2.01 19.22
CA ASN A 117 -7.95 1.62 18.29
C ASN A 117 -8.06 0.09 18.11
N PHE A 118 -7.20 -0.69 18.78
CA PHE A 118 -7.14 -2.14 18.66
C PHE A 118 -7.09 -2.78 20.05
N LYS A 119 -7.82 -3.88 20.25
CA LYS A 119 -7.83 -4.60 21.54
C LYS A 119 -6.44 -5.07 21.98
N ASN A 120 -5.55 -5.37 21.03
CA ASN A 120 -4.21 -5.85 21.25
C ASN A 120 -3.39 -5.82 19.95
N ILE A 121 -2.09 -6.11 20.05
CA ILE A 121 -1.16 -6.14 18.91
C ILE A 121 -1.55 -7.19 17.84
N LYS A 122 -2.25 -8.29 18.21
CA LYS A 122 -2.76 -9.25 17.22
C LYS A 122 -3.81 -8.60 16.30
N GLY A 123 -4.60 -7.66 16.82
CA GLY A 123 -5.52 -6.84 16.04
C GLY A 123 -4.78 -6.00 15.00
N ILE A 124 -3.65 -5.40 15.38
CA ILE A 124 -2.78 -4.64 14.46
C ILE A 124 -2.19 -5.54 13.38
N ALA A 125 -1.68 -6.72 13.75
CA ALA A 125 -1.17 -7.70 12.80
C ALA A 125 -2.24 -8.14 11.80
N LYS A 126 -3.47 -8.41 12.28
CA LYS A 126 -4.63 -8.77 11.44
C LYS A 126 -4.96 -7.65 10.45
N ALA A 127 -5.04 -6.41 10.92
CA ALA A 127 -5.34 -5.26 10.05
C ALA A 127 -4.24 -5.02 9.01
N LYS A 128 -2.94 -5.06 9.39
CA LYS A 128 -1.85 -4.89 8.41
C LYS A 128 -1.78 -6.04 7.42
N SER A 129 -2.13 -7.26 7.83
CA SER A 129 -2.20 -8.42 6.93
C SER A 129 -3.28 -8.31 5.85
N GLU A 130 -4.21 -7.36 5.96
CA GLU A 130 -5.25 -7.13 4.94
C GLU A 130 -4.67 -6.75 3.57
N ILE A 131 -3.46 -6.15 3.53
CA ILE A 131 -2.78 -5.82 2.28
C ILE A 131 -2.58 -7.05 1.38
N ILE A 132 -2.40 -8.24 1.99
CA ILE A 132 -2.21 -9.51 1.29
C ILE A 132 -3.42 -9.85 0.41
N ASN A 133 -4.62 -9.44 0.82
CA ASN A 133 -5.86 -9.79 0.10
C ASN A 133 -5.94 -9.21 -1.31
N ASN A 134 -5.20 -8.15 -1.58
CA ASN A 134 -5.32 -7.35 -2.80
C ASN A 134 -4.02 -7.28 -3.60
N ILE A 135 -3.02 -8.08 -3.25
CA ILE A 135 -1.84 -8.31 -4.10
C ILE A 135 -2.32 -9.00 -5.37
N GLN A 136 -1.86 -8.54 -6.53
CA GLN A 136 -2.24 -9.11 -7.81
C GLN A 136 -1.77 -10.57 -7.93
N ASN A 137 -2.37 -11.33 -8.85
CA ASN A 137 -1.93 -12.68 -9.17
C ASN A 137 -0.44 -12.64 -9.55
N ASP A 138 0.31 -13.67 -9.14
CA ASP A 138 1.77 -13.76 -9.30
C ASP A 138 2.56 -12.66 -8.59
N GLY A 139 1.91 -11.90 -7.71
CA GLY A 139 2.53 -10.85 -6.94
C GLY A 139 3.37 -11.38 -5.78
N THR A 140 4.08 -10.46 -5.15
CA THR A 140 5.05 -10.78 -4.11
C THR A 140 4.76 -10.00 -2.84
N ILE A 141 5.02 -10.60 -1.68
CA ILE A 141 5.09 -9.90 -0.40
C ILE A 141 6.48 -10.01 0.21
N VAL A 142 6.98 -8.91 0.75
CA VAL A 142 8.24 -8.85 1.51
C VAL A 142 7.90 -8.74 2.98
N LEU A 143 8.42 -9.65 3.79
CA LEU A 143 8.14 -9.77 5.22
C LEU A 143 9.43 -9.74 6.04
N ASN A 144 9.36 -9.08 7.20
CA ASN A 144 10.42 -9.14 8.19
C ASN A 144 10.41 -10.51 8.88
N ARG A 145 11.51 -11.28 8.75
CA ARG A 145 11.65 -12.62 9.32
C ARG A 145 11.79 -12.60 10.85
N ASP A 146 12.32 -11.51 11.39
CA ASP A 146 12.52 -11.33 12.83
C ASP A 146 11.25 -10.83 13.55
N ASP A 147 10.19 -10.50 12.79
CA ASP A 147 8.92 -10.06 13.38
C ASP A 147 8.19 -11.24 14.04
N LYS A 148 7.73 -11.06 15.27
CA LYS A 148 6.96 -12.08 16.01
C LYS A 148 5.70 -12.58 15.30
N PHE A 149 5.17 -11.83 14.33
CA PHE A 149 4.03 -12.21 13.51
C PHE A 149 4.42 -12.77 12.15
N PHE A 150 5.71 -12.99 11.89
CA PHE A 150 6.19 -13.54 10.62
C PHE A 150 5.43 -14.80 10.20
N ASN A 151 5.34 -15.79 11.09
CA ASN A 151 4.68 -17.08 10.79
C ASN A 151 3.20 -16.87 10.40
N TYR A 152 2.49 -15.98 11.09
CA TYR A 152 1.10 -15.66 10.78
C TYR A 152 0.97 -15.00 9.39
N LEU A 153 1.81 -14.01 9.09
CA LEU A 153 1.80 -13.29 7.81
C LEU A 153 2.18 -14.21 6.64
N ASN A 154 3.22 -15.03 6.84
CA ASN A 154 3.70 -16.01 5.86
C ASN A 154 2.63 -17.07 5.54
N ALA A 155 1.98 -17.64 6.56
CA ALA A 155 0.89 -18.59 6.37
C ALA A 155 -0.26 -17.97 5.56
N LYS A 156 -0.64 -16.73 5.89
CA LYS A 156 -1.71 -16.01 5.17
C LYS A 156 -1.35 -15.74 3.71
N ALA A 157 -0.09 -15.39 3.42
CA ALA A 157 0.39 -15.17 2.05
C ALA A 157 0.37 -16.47 1.24
N ARG A 158 0.83 -17.56 1.83
CA ARG A 158 0.83 -18.91 1.19
C ARG A 158 -0.58 -19.39 0.85
N LEU A 159 -1.57 -19.19 1.74
CA LEU A 159 -2.97 -19.50 1.47
C LEU A 159 -3.56 -18.74 0.27
N LYS A 160 -2.93 -17.63 -0.12
CA LYS A 160 -3.28 -16.82 -1.27
C LYS A 160 -2.38 -17.06 -2.49
N ASN A 161 -1.48 -18.04 -2.44
CA ASN A 161 -0.48 -18.34 -3.46
C ASN A 161 0.43 -17.13 -3.78
N ILE A 162 0.66 -16.23 -2.81
CA ILE A 162 1.52 -15.06 -2.96
C ILE A 162 2.97 -15.48 -2.67
N LYS A 163 3.88 -15.13 -3.57
CA LYS A 163 5.33 -15.33 -3.37
C LYS A 163 5.81 -14.53 -2.16
N VAL A 164 6.56 -15.17 -1.27
CA VAL A 164 7.12 -14.52 -0.07
C VAL A 164 8.63 -14.35 -0.24
N ILE A 165 9.11 -13.14 -0.02
CA ILE A 165 10.52 -12.78 0.15
C ILE A 165 10.69 -12.28 1.58
N THR A 166 11.83 -12.57 2.19
CA THR A 166 12.09 -12.19 3.57
C THR A 166 13.34 -11.33 3.69
N PHE A 167 13.39 -10.51 4.72
CA PHE A 167 14.56 -9.81 5.23
C PHE A 167 14.63 -9.96 6.75
N GLY A 168 15.79 -9.70 7.37
CA GLY A 168 16.12 -9.89 8.78
C GLY A 168 17.20 -10.92 8.97
#